data_6ed79e31690fd4f273535766b448baa6
#
_entry.id   6ed79e31690fd4f273535766b448baa6
#
_cell.length_a   1.000
_cell.length_b   1.000
_cell.length_c   1.000
_cell.angle_alpha   90.00
_cell.angle_beta   90.00
_cell.angle_gamma   90.00
#
_symmetry.space_group_name_H-M   'P 1'
#
loop_
_entity.id
_entity.type
_entity.pdbx_description
1 polymer ?
#
loop_
_entity_poly.entity_id
_entity_poly.type
_entity_poly.pdbx_seq_one_letter_code
_entity_poly.pdbx_strand_id
1 'polypeptide(L)' 'MERKIINYIVVCINEFALSKNLTEQEAFRYLYANKGIEFLAENYDIEHTLSLQDAVNDLSIVCRNNGGMIQ' A
#
# COMPACT_ATOMS: atom_id res chain seq x y z
N MET A 1 -7.00 -4.92 -14.70
CA MET A 1 -5.80 -5.19 -13.88
C MET A 1 -5.66 -6.69 -13.70
N GLU A 2 -4.46 -7.19 -13.84
CA GLU A 2 -4.21 -8.62 -13.72
C GLU A 2 -4.48 -9.11 -12.30
N ARG A 3 -4.93 -10.36 -12.20
CA ARG A 3 -5.26 -10.96 -10.90
C ARG A 3 -4.07 -10.96 -9.94
N LYS A 4 -2.87 -11.22 -10.44
CA LYS A 4 -1.69 -11.26 -9.57
C LYS A 4 -1.40 -9.90 -8.95
N ILE A 5 -1.68 -8.82 -9.69
CA ILE A 5 -1.48 -7.47 -9.19
C ILE A 5 -2.53 -7.15 -8.12
N ILE A 6 -3.78 -7.52 -8.38
CA ILE A 6 -4.86 -7.34 -7.41
C ILE A 6 -4.55 -8.10 -6.12
N ASN A 7 -4.12 -9.34 -6.24
CA ASN A 7 -3.79 -10.16 -5.07
C ASN A 7 -2.64 -9.56 -4.27
N TYR A 8 -1.64 -9.04 -4.96
CA TYR A 8 -0.51 -8.38 -4.30
C TYR A 8 -0.98 -7.12 -3.55
N ILE A 9 -1.83 -6.32 -4.19
CA ILE A 9 -2.36 -5.11 -3.56
C ILE A 9 -3.12 -5.46 -2.28
N VAL A 10 -3.95 -6.51 -2.32
CA VAL A 10 -4.71 -6.95 -1.15
C VAL A 10 -3.76 -7.35 -0.01
N VAL A 11 -2.71 -8.09 -0.33
CA VAL A 11 -1.71 -8.49 0.68
C VAL A 11 -1.04 -7.26 1.29
N CYS A 12 -0.71 -6.28 0.46
CA CYS A 12 -0.09 -5.04 0.94
C CYS A 12 -1.05 -4.22 1.81
N ILE A 13 -2.32 -4.18 1.46
CA ILE A 13 -3.33 -3.49 2.28
C ILE A 13 -3.39 -4.15 3.66
N ASN A 14 -3.44 -5.47 3.70
CA ASN A 14 -3.51 -6.20 4.96
C ASN A 14 -2.27 -5.94 5.82
N GLU A 15 -1.10 -5.99 5.22
CA GLU A 15 0.15 -5.75 5.94
C GLU A 15 0.24 -4.31 6.43
N PHE A 16 -0.17 -3.37 5.60
CA PHE A 16 -0.18 -1.95 5.97
C PHE A 16 -1.14 -1.73 7.15
N ALA A 17 -2.32 -2.34 7.11
CA ALA A 17 -3.29 -2.24 8.18
C ALA A 17 -2.72 -2.74 9.51
N LEU A 18 -2.07 -3.91 9.49
CA LEU A 18 -1.45 -4.46 10.68
C LEU A 18 -0.34 -3.55 11.20
N SER A 19 0.49 -3.06 10.29
CA SER A 19 1.63 -2.22 10.64
C SER A 19 1.21 -0.89 11.27
N LYS A 20 0.08 -0.35 10.85
CA LYS A 20 -0.39 0.96 11.30
C LYS A 20 -1.53 0.87 12.31
N ASN A 21 -1.88 -0.34 12.72
CA ASN A 21 -2.98 -0.57 13.66
C ASN A 21 -4.31 0.00 13.14
N LEU A 22 -4.58 -0.26 11.88
CA LEU A 22 -5.81 0.17 11.21
C LEU A 22 -6.63 -1.06 10.85
N THR A 23 -7.94 -0.86 10.61
CA THR A 23 -8.73 -1.90 9.96
C THR A 23 -8.34 -1.94 8.48
N GLU A 24 -8.67 -3.05 7.82
CA GLU A 24 -8.39 -3.16 6.38
C GLU A 24 -9.12 -2.07 5.60
N GLN A 25 -10.33 -1.74 6.02
CA GLN A 25 -11.12 -0.71 5.36
C GLN A 25 -10.47 0.67 5.51
N GLU A 26 -10.00 0.99 6.71
CA GLU A 26 -9.29 2.24 6.96
C GLU A 26 -8.00 2.31 6.14
N ALA A 27 -7.26 1.21 6.10
CA ALA A 27 -6.03 1.14 5.34
C ALA A 27 -6.30 1.35 3.84
N PHE A 28 -7.32 0.67 3.31
CA PHE A 28 -7.68 0.82 1.91
C PHE A 28 -8.03 2.27 1.57
N ARG A 29 -8.87 2.90 2.39
CA ARG A 29 -9.28 4.29 2.16
C ARG A 29 -8.09 5.23 2.16
N TYR A 30 -7.20 5.05 3.12
CA TYR A 30 -6.01 5.89 3.24
C TYR A 30 -5.09 5.72 2.02
N LEU A 31 -4.81 4.47 1.66
CA LEU A 31 -3.93 4.18 0.53
C LEU A 31 -4.52 4.67 -0.78
N TYR A 32 -5.82 4.47 -0.97
CA TYR A 32 -6.50 4.91 -2.18
C TYR A 32 -6.45 6.44 -2.30
N ALA A 33 -6.79 7.13 -1.22
CA ALA A 33 -6.86 8.60 -1.23
C ALA A 33 -5.49 9.26 -1.43
N ASN A 34 -4.42 8.59 -1.02
CA ASN A 34 -3.08 9.17 -1.06
C ASN A 34 -2.17 8.49 -2.08
N LYS A 35 -2.78 7.90 -3.11
CA LYS A 35 -2.10 7.32 -4.27
C LYS A 35 -1.27 6.07 -3.99
N GLY A 36 -1.47 5.44 -2.84
CA GLY A 36 -0.75 4.21 -2.50
C GLY A 36 -1.15 3.04 -3.36
N ILE A 37 -2.45 2.88 -3.63
CA ILE A 37 -2.94 1.80 -4.49
C ILE A 37 -2.41 1.97 -5.90
N GLU A 38 -2.47 3.20 -6.43
CA GLU A 38 -1.96 3.52 -7.75
C GLU A 38 -0.46 3.21 -7.84
N PHE A 39 0.30 3.57 -6.81
CA PHE A 39 1.73 3.30 -6.74
C PHE A 39 2.01 1.80 -6.83
N LEU A 40 1.28 0.98 -6.08
CA LEU A 40 1.49 -0.47 -6.10
C LEU A 40 1.18 -1.06 -7.47
N ALA A 41 0.12 -0.58 -8.11
CA ALA A 41 -0.27 -1.08 -9.43
C ALA A 41 0.78 -0.70 -10.48
N GLU A 42 1.26 0.53 -10.44
CA GLU A 42 2.23 1.03 -11.43
C GLU A 42 3.63 0.47 -11.23
N ASN A 43 3.99 0.14 -10.00
CA ASN A 43 5.33 -0.32 -9.67
C ASN A 43 5.37 -1.77 -9.22
N TYR A 44 4.35 -2.55 -9.60
CA TYR A 44 4.24 -3.95 -9.20
C TYR A 44 5.52 -4.74 -9.49
N ASP A 45 6.10 -4.54 -10.67
CA ASP A 45 7.26 -5.32 -11.11
C ASP A 45 8.43 -5.18 -10.13
N ILE A 46 8.60 -4.01 -9.55
CA ILE A 46 9.67 -3.77 -8.60
C ILE A 46 9.21 -4.11 -7.19
N GLU A 47 8.04 -3.59 -6.79
CA GLU A 47 7.60 -3.70 -5.40
C GLU A 47 7.37 -5.14 -4.95
N HIS A 48 6.83 -5.99 -5.84
CA HIS A 48 6.53 -7.37 -5.44
C HIS A 48 7.78 -8.21 -5.21
N THR A 49 8.96 -7.74 -5.61
CA THR A 49 10.23 -8.42 -5.34
C THR A 49 10.79 -8.05 -3.96
N LEU A 50 10.26 -7.02 -3.34
CA LEU A 50 10.70 -6.58 -2.02
C LEU A 50 9.96 -7.34 -0.92
N SER A 51 10.49 -7.27 0.30
CA SER A 51 9.75 -7.79 1.44
C SER A 51 8.48 -6.97 1.64
N LEU A 52 7.48 -7.54 2.30
CA LEU A 52 6.25 -6.81 2.61
C LEU A 52 6.55 -5.60 3.50
N GLN A 53 7.52 -5.72 4.40
CA GLN A 53 7.90 -4.58 5.25
C GLN A 53 8.48 -3.44 4.42
N ASP A 54 9.30 -3.76 3.42
CA ASP A 54 9.85 -2.73 2.53
C ASP A 54 8.75 -2.07 1.71
N ALA A 55 7.80 -2.88 1.22
CA ALA A 55 6.67 -2.34 0.46
C ALA A 55 5.82 -1.40 1.34
N VAL A 56 5.59 -1.77 2.59
CA VAL A 56 4.86 -0.92 3.53
C VAL A 56 5.60 0.38 3.79
N ASN A 57 6.94 0.32 3.92
CA ASN A 57 7.74 1.53 4.11
C ASN A 57 7.64 2.45 2.90
N ASP A 58 7.70 1.88 1.69
CA ASP A 58 7.56 2.66 0.46
C ASP A 58 6.17 3.30 0.37
N LEU A 59 5.13 2.55 0.73
CA LEU A 59 3.76 3.07 0.76
C LEU A 59 3.64 4.24 1.72
N SER A 60 4.27 4.15 2.89
CA SER A 60 4.23 5.22 3.87
C SER A 60 4.84 6.50 3.31
N ILE A 61 5.95 6.37 2.58
CA ILE A 61 6.62 7.51 1.95
C ILE A 61 5.75 8.11 0.85
N VAL A 62 5.22 7.28 -0.03
CA VAL A 62 4.38 7.73 -1.15
C VAL A 62 3.15 8.47 -0.63
N CYS A 63 2.47 7.90 0.36
CA CYS A 63 1.26 8.52 0.89
C CYS A 63 1.56 9.84 1.59
N ARG A 64 2.67 9.91 2.33
CA ARG A 64 3.07 11.14 2.99
C ARG A 64 3.38 12.23 1.97
N ASN A 65 4.05 11.88 0.87
CA ASN A 65 4.39 12.83 -0.19
C ASN A 65 3.15 13.34 -0.93
N ASN A 66 2.03 12.62 -0.81
CA ASN A 66 0.76 13.00 -1.43
C ASN A 66 -0.22 13.59 -0.41
N GLY A 67 0.29 14.07 0.71
CA GLY A 67 -0.50 14.79 1.71
C GLY A 67 -1.12 13.92 2.78
N GLY A 68 -0.89 12.61 2.73
CA GLY A 68 -1.45 11.70 3.73
C GLY A 68 -0.64 11.72 5.02
N MET A 69 -1.35 11.75 6.15
CA MET A 69 -0.72 11.66 7.46
C MET A 69 -1.50 10.67 8.31
N ILE A 70 -0.76 9.77 8.95
CA ILE A 70 -1.33 8.86 9.94
C ILE A 70 -0.86 9.33 11.30
N GLN A 71 -1.81 9.53 12.16
CA GLN A 71 -1.51 10.00 13.51
C GLN A 71 -1.23 8.84 14.46
#